data_bd826e69cfa20f40544c50bd9245590e
#
_entry.id   bd826e69cfa20f40544c50bd9245590e
#
_cell.length_a   1.000
_cell.length_b   1.000
_cell.length_c   1.000
_cell.angle_alpha   90.00
_cell.angle_beta   90.00
_cell.angle_gamma   90.00
#
_symmetry.space_group_name_H-M   'P 1'
#
loop_
_entity.id
_entity.type
_entity.pdbx_description
1 polymer ?
#
loop_
_entity_poly.entity_id
_entity_poly.type
_entity_poly.pdbx_seq_one_letter_code
_entity_poly.pdbx_strand_id
1 'polypeptide(L)'
;MKKMVLAVCCCAALLGGCGDRYEAKSGLTPYKEEIFAMDTYMNVCAYGEQSQKAVEAASAEIQRLDELLSVTGESGDVYQLNQLGQRQVEADTLAVISRAVEVSKETDGLFDCTITPVMKLWGFRDGNFRVPSSEELAEQLAKVDGSKVHMEGNTVTLLDGVTV
;
A
#
# COMPACT_ATOMS: atom_id res chain seq x y z
N MET A 1 -36.88 2.52 -38.28
CA MET A 1 -36.41 1.23 -37.71
C MET A 1 -34.95 0.90 -38.02
N LYS A 2 -34.46 0.99 -39.28
CA LYS A 2 -33.05 0.69 -39.61
C LYS A 2 -32.00 1.55 -38.88
N LYS A 3 -32.25 2.84 -38.63
CA LYS A 3 -31.31 3.75 -37.91
C LYS A 3 -31.25 3.48 -36.41
N MET A 4 -32.32 2.94 -35.81
CA MET A 4 -32.35 2.60 -34.38
C MET A 4 -31.61 1.28 -34.07
N VAL A 5 -31.67 0.33 -35.01
CA VAL A 5 -30.92 -0.94 -34.90
C VAL A 5 -29.41 -0.69 -34.99
N LEU A 6 -28.97 0.25 -35.84
CA LEU A 6 -27.54 0.58 -35.97
C LEU A 6 -26.98 1.24 -34.70
N ALA A 7 -27.78 2.10 -34.03
CA ALA A 7 -27.36 2.75 -32.79
C ALA A 7 -27.24 1.74 -31.62
N VAL A 8 -28.14 0.75 -31.54
CA VAL A 8 -28.05 -0.32 -30.50
C VAL A 8 -26.86 -1.23 -30.73
N CYS A 9 -26.51 -1.56 -31.98
CA CYS A 9 -25.31 -2.35 -32.28
C CYS A 9 -24.00 -1.61 -31.95
N CYS A 10 -23.92 -0.28 -32.15
CA CYS A 10 -22.75 0.50 -31.77
C CYS A 10 -22.59 0.60 -30.25
N CYS A 11 -23.67 0.74 -29.47
CA CYS A 11 -23.59 0.74 -27.99
C CYS A 11 -23.18 -0.63 -27.42
N ALA A 12 -23.60 -1.74 -28.02
CA ALA A 12 -23.21 -3.08 -27.61
C ALA A 12 -21.72 -3.36 -27.84
N ALA A 13 -21.09 -2.73 -28.86
CA ALA A 13 -19.65 -2.88 -29.13
C ALA A 13 -18.76 -2.12 -28.14
N LEU A 14 -19.28 -1.12 -27.41
CA LEU A 14 -18.55 -0.34 -26.40
C LEU A 14 -18.60 -0.96 -25.00
N LEU A 15 -19.41 -1.99 -24.77
CA LEU A 15 -19.53 -2.73 -23.51
C LEU A 15 -18.64 -3.98 -23.46
N GLY A 16 -17.80 -4.20 -24.49
CA GLY A 16 -16.73 -5.20 -24.43
C GLY A 16 -15.65 -4.75 -23.47
N GLY A 17 -15.93 -4.87 -22.17
CA GLY A 17 -14.98 -4.61 -21.09
C GLY A 17 -13.72 -5.44 -21.27
N CYS A 18 -12.61 -4.96 -20.76
CA CYS A 18 -11.34 -5.66 -20.64
C CYS A 18 -11.54 -6.97 -19.85
N GLY A 19 -12.04 -7.99 -20.51
CA GLY A 19 -12.01 -9.36 -20.01
C GLY A 19 -10.67 -9.97 -20.38
N ASP A 20 -10.09 -10.68 -19.47
CA ASP A 20 -8.83 -11.44 -19.49
C ASP A 20 -8.35 -11.94 -20.86
N ARG A 21 -7.81 -11.04 -21.68
CA ARG A 21 -7.19 -11.39 -22.97
C ARG A 21 -5.74 -11.87 -22.87
N TYR A 22 -5.22 -11.94 -21.66
CA TYR A 22 -3.82 -12.36 -21.44
C TYR A 22 -3.62 -13.87 -21.46
N GLU A 23 -4.63 -14.68 -21.14
CA GLU A 23 -4.51 -16.13 -21.08
C GLU A 23 -4.41 -16.84 -22.44
N ALA A 24 -4.83 -16.21 -23.53
CA ALA A 24 -5.04 -16.90 -24.81
C ALA A 24 -3.82 -16.99 -25.73
N LYS A 25 -2.69 -16.35 -25.43
CA LYS A 25 -1.57 -16.24 -26.41
C LYS A 25 -0.35 -17.12 -26.18
N SER A 26 -0.16 -17.70 -24.98
CA SER A 26 1.09 -18.43 -24.70
C SER A 26 0.97 -19.96 -24.74
N GLY A 27 -0.23 -20.53 -24.73
CA GLY A 27 -0.42 -21.98 -24.57
C GLY A 27 0.14 -22.57 -23.27
N LEU A 28 0.60 -21.69 -22.37
CA LEU A 28 1.15 -22.07 -21.07
C LEU A 28 0.06 -21.98 -19.99
N THR A 29 -0.08 -23.02 -19.18
CA THR A 29 -0.94 -22.98 -18.01
C THR A 29 -0.25 -22.15 -16.91
N PRO A 30 -0.91 -21.11 -16.36
CA PRO A 30 -0.33 -20.34 -15.27
C PRO A 30 -0.39 -21.14 -13.96
N TYR A 31 0.61 -20.93 -13.10
CA TYR A 31 0.48 -21.22 -11.69
C TYR A 31 0.02 -19.96 -10.97
N LYS A 32 -0.98 -20.08 -10.09
CA LYS A 32 -1.59 -18.95 -9.37
C LYS A 32 -1.71 -19.29 -7.90
N GLU A 33 -1.51 -18.29 -7.05
CA GLU A 33 -1.73 -18.36 -5.62
C GLU A 33 -2.48 -17.12 -5.14
N GLU A 34 -3.47 -17.31 -4.28
CA GLU A 34 -4.19 -16.23 -3.62
C GLU A 34 -3.65 -16.08 -2.20
N ILE A 35 -3.21 -14.88 -1.86
CA ILE A 35 -2.71 -14.54 -0.53
C ILE A 35 -3.46 -13.34 0.02
N PHE A 36 -3.51 -13.24 1.35
CA PHE A 36 -3.92 -12.03 2.06
C PHE A 36 -2.70 -11.44 2.75
N ALA A 37 -2.31 -10.23 2.35
CA ALA A 37 -1.21 -9.49 2.94
C ALA A 37 -1.43 -7.97 2.75
N MET A 38 -0.83 -7.14 3.60
CA MET A 38 -0.97 -5.68 3.55
C MET A 38 -2.43 -5.23 3.48
N ASP A 39 -3.31 -5.86 4.29
CA ASP A 39 -4.75 -5.60 4.37
C ASP A 39 -5.50 -5.76 3.02
N THR A 40 -4.96 -6.55 2.09
CA THR A 40 -5.61 -6.77 0.78
C THR A 40 -5.48 -8.22 0.31
N TYR A 41 -6.43 -8.65 -0.55
CA TYR A 41 -6.33 -9.91 -1.28
C TYR A 41 -5.52 -9.71 -2.55
N MET A 42 -4.51 -10.54 -2.72
CA MET A 42 -3.62 -10.52 -3.89
C MET A 42 -3.68 -11.84 -4.63
N ASN A 43 -3.61 -11.79 -5.96
CA ASN A 43 -3.45 -12.96 -6.82
C ASN A 43 -2.07 -12.87 -7.46
N VAL A 44 -1.17 -13.78 -7.05
CA VAL A 44 0.18 -13.88 -7.60
C VAL A 44 0.16 -14.94 -8.71
N CYS A 45 0.61 -14.59 -9.89
CA CYS A 45 0.51 -15.45 -11.07
C CYS A 45 1.81 -15.41 -11.88
N ALA A 46 2.27 -16.59 -12.31
CA ALA A 46 3.40 -16.71 -13.23
C ALA A 46 3.14 -17.78 -14.29
N TYR A 47 3.86 -17.70 -15.40
CA TYR A 47 3.76 -18.61 -16.54
C TYR A 47 5.11 -19.27 -16.81
N GLY A 48 5.10 -20.50 -17.33
CA GLY A 48 6.28 -21.25 -17.72
C GLY A 48 6.69 -22.32 -16.72
N GLU A 49 7.79 -23.00 -17.02
CA GLU A 49 8.25 -24.19 -16.29
C GLU A 49 8.61 -23.91 -14.82
N GLN A 50 9.02 -22.69 -14.49
CA GLN A 50 9.39 -22.28 -13.14
C GLN A 50 8.26 -21.51 -12.43
N SER A 51 7.06 -21.47 -13.01
CA SER A 51 5.95 -20.63 -12.52
C SER A 51 5.59 -20.88 -11.05
N GLN A 52 5.51 -22.15 -10.63
CA GLN A 52 5.23 -22.47 -9.23
C GLN A 52 6.28 -21.88 -8.28
N LYS A 53 7.55 -22.17 -8.55
CA LYS A 53 8.66 -21.67 -7.72
C LYS A 53 8.70 -20.14 -7.67
N ALA A 54 8.40 -19.48 -8.78
CA ALA A 54 8.36 -18.02 -8.85
C ALA A 54 7.22 -17.43 -8.02
N VAL A 55 6.02 -18.03 -8.09
CA VAL A 55 4.86 -17.61 -7.29
C VAL A 55 5.11 -17.83 -5.80
N GLU A 56 5.59 -19.02 -5.40
CA GLU A 56 5.92 -19.31 -4.00
C GLU A 56 6.95 -18.32 -3.43
N ALA A 57 8.00 -18.02 -4.19
CA ALA A 57 9.02 -17.05 -3.78
C ALA A 57 8.47 -15.63 -3.67
N ALA A 58 7.62 -15.21 -4.61
CA ALA A 58 6.98 -13.89 -4.58
C ALA A 58 6.01 -13.76 -3.41
N SER A 59 5.19 -14.80 -3.17
CA SER A 59 4.25 -14.84 -2.03
C SER A 59 4.98 -14.77 -0.69
N ALA A 60 6.08 -15.52 -0.54
CA ALA A 60 6.90 -15.49 0.66
C ALA A 60 7.53 -14.10 0.89
N GLU A 61 8.00 -13.45 -0.17
CA GLU A 61 8.57 -12.10 -0.07
C GLU A 61 7.52 -11.06 0.29
N ILE A 62 6.31 -11.14 -0.28
CA ILE A 62 5.21 -10.24 0.09
C ILE A 62 4.85 -10.41 1.57
N GLN A 63 4.77 -11.64 2.08
CA GLN A 63 4.49 -11.91 3.49
C GLN A 63 5.61 -11.38 4.41
N ARG A 64 6.88 -11.56 4.03
CA ARG A 64 8.02 -11.00 4.76
C ARG A 64 7.94 -9.49 4.86
N LEU A 65 7.62 -8.81 3.76
CA LEU A 65 7.46 -7.35 3.73
C LEU A 65 6.25 -6.88 4.54
N ASP A 66 5.15 -7.63 4.53
CA ASP A 66 3.96 -7.34 5.34
C ASP A 66 4.31 -7.36 6.84
N GLU A 67 5.04 -8.38 7.30
CA GLU A 67 5.52 -8.46 8.68
C GLU A 67 6.50 -7.34 9.03
N LEU A 68 7.49 -7.09 8.15
CA LEU A 68 8.54 -6.10 8.37
C LEU A 68 7.99 -4.67 8.45
N LEU A 69 7.06 -4.32 7.55
CA LEU A 69 6.47 -2.99 7.44
C LEU A 69 5.22 -2.81 8.30
N SER A 70 4.81 -3.84 9.04
CA SER A 70 3.63 -3.79 9.88
C SER A 70 3.70 -2.67 10.91
N VAL A 71 2.61 -1.91 11.02
CA VAL A 71 2.42 -0.88 12.04
C VAL A 71 1.70 -1.42 13.29
N THR A 72 1.29 -2.69 13.26
CA THR A 72 0.57 -3.38 14.36
C THR A 72 1.30 -4.62 14.86
N GLY A 73 2.09 -5.28 14.01
CA GLY A 73 2.90 -6.44 14.36
C GLY A 73 4.12 -6.03 15.18
N GLU A 74 4.22 -6.52 16.41
CA GLU A 74 5.25 -6.10 17.38
C GLU A 74 6.69 -6.34 16.91
N SER A 75 6.91 -7.30 16.01
CA SER A 75 8.22 -7.61 15.41
C SER A 75 8.60 -6.69 14.26
N GLY A 76 7.65 -5.98 13.65
CA GLY A 76 7.87 -5.13 12.49
C GLY A 76 8.72 -3.90 12.79
N ASP A 77 9.56 -3.52 11.82
CA ASP A 77 10.42 -2.34 11.96
C ASP A 77 9.63 -1.07 12.18
N VAL A 78 8.52 -0.89 11.45
CA VAL A 78 7.69 0.32 11.55
C VAL A 78 6.97 0.39 12.89
N TYR A 79 6.45 -0.74 13.39
CA TYR A 79 5.87 -0.79 14.75
C TYR A 79 6.90 -0.36 15.78
N GLN A 80 8.07 -0.99 15.76
CA GLN A 80 9.16 -0.71 16.73
C GLN A 80 9.65 0.75 16.61
N LEU A 81 9.81 1.27 15.40
CA LEU A 81 10.18 2.67 15.16
C LEU A 81 9.17 3.63 15.79
N ASN A 82 7.88 3.38 15.61
CA ASN A 82 6.81 4.18 16.18
C ASN A 82 6.77 4.13 17.71
N GLN A 83 7.20 3.00 18.33
CA GLN A 83 7.26 2.87 19.79
C GLN A 83 8.50 3.57 20.38
N LEU A 84 9.62 3.49 19.70
CA LEU A 84 10.92 3.93 20.22
C LEU A 84 11.28 5.37 19.83
N GLY A 85 10.65 5.90 18.76
CA GLY A 85 10.97 7.21 18.17
C GLY A 85 12.28 7.21 17.37
N GLN A 86 13.17 6.21 17.57
CA GLN A 86 14.41 6.04 16.82
C GLN A 86 14.74 4.56 16.73
N ARG A 87 15.17 4.12 15.54
CA ARG A 87 15.57 2.74 15.31
C ARG A 87 16.51 2.61 14.12
N GLN A 88 17.41 1.65 14.21
CA GLN A 88 18.11 1.10 13.08
C GLN A 88 17.17 0.11 12.36
N VAL A 89 16.86 0.37 11.10
CA VAL A 89 15.87 -0.39 10.32
C VAL A 89 16.53 -1.21 9.22
N GLU A 90 15.81 -2.21 8.71
CA GLU A 90 16.25 -2.97 7.55
C GLU A 90 16.25 -2.12 6.27
N ALA A 91 16.99 -2.55 5.26
CA ALA A 91 17.17 -1.82 4.01
C ALA A 91 15.84 -1.56 3.28
N ASP A 92 14.90 -2.52 3.31
CA ASP A 92 13.60 -2.38 2.69
C ASP A 92 12.74 -1.33 3.41
N THR A 93 12.74 -1.32 4.73
CA THR A 93 12.05 -0.31 5.55
C THR A 93 12.64 1.08 5.28
N LEU A 94 13.97 1.19 5.24
CA LEU A 94 14.64 2.46 4.93
C LEU A 94 14.27 2.96 3.53
N ALA A 95 14.25 2.09 2.53
CA ALA A 95 13.92 2.43 1.15
C ALA A 95 12.47 2.96 1.04
N VAL A 96 11.51 2.31 1.69
CA VAL A 96 10.10 2.71 1.70
C VAL A 96 9.92 4.06 2.41
N ILE A 97 10.49 4.24 3.61
CA ILE A 97 10.37 5.50 4.35
C ILE A 97 11.06 6.65 3.60
N SER A 98 12.25 6.40 3.02
CA SER A 98 12.98 7.40 2.23
C SER A 98 12.13 7.86 1.05
N ARG A 99 11.56 6.92 0.28
CA ARG A 99 10.69 7.27 -0.86
C ARG A 99 9.41 7.99 -0.42
N ALA A 100 8.82 7.60 0.69
CA ALA A 100 7.63 8.27 1.24
C ALA A 100 7.93 9.74 1.61
N VAL A 101 9.06 10.02 2.24
CA VAL A 101 9.50 11.40 2.56
C VAL A 101 9.81 12.21 1.30
N GLU A 102 10.40 11.59 0.26
CA GLU A 102 10.60 12.25 -1.03
C GLU A 102 9.27 12.63 -1.68
N VAL A 103 8.31 11.70 -1.75
CA VAL A 103 6.98 11.95 -2.31
C VAL A 103 6.23 13.03 -1.54
N SER A 104 6.36 13.07 -0.21
CA SER A 104 5.81 14.15 0.61
C SER A 104 6.33 15.53 0.15
N LYS A 105 7.64 15.63 -0.09
CA LYS A 105 8.27 16.88 -0.59
C LYS A 105 7.85 17.20 -2.03
N GLU A 106 7.85 16.22 -2.92
CA GLU A 106 7.46 16.36 -4.33
C GLU A 106 6.00 16.84 -4.50
N THR A 107 5.14 16.52 -3.54
CA THR A 107 3.70 16.82 -3.56
C THR A 107 3.32 18.00 -2.67
N ASP A 108 4.29 18.75 -2.13
CA ASP A 108 4.03 19.83 -1.18
C ASP A 108 3.13 19.40 -0.01
N GLY A 109 3.31 18.16 0.50
CA GLY A 109 2.57 17.60 1.62
C GLY A 109 1.16 17.09 1.29
N LEU A 110 0.77 16.99 0.02
CA LEU A 110 -0.49 16.34 -0.36
C LEU A 110 -0.48 14.84 -0.04
N PHE A 111 0.69 14.22 -0.05
CA PHE A 111 0.98 12.93 0.53
C PHE A 111 1.88 13.11 1.75
N ASP A 112 1.56 12.47 2.88
CA ASP A 112 2.43 12.48 4.06
C ASP A 112 2.37 11.12 4.77
N CYS A 113 3.52 10.49 4.96
CA CYS A 113 3.60 9.18 5.62
C CYS A 113 3.36 9.27 7.14
N THR A 114 3.33 10.47 7.73
CA THR A 114 3.03 10.67 9.14
C THR A 114 1.53 10.86 9.43
N ILE A 115 0.66 10.51 8.48
CA ILE A 115 -0.81 10.66 8.54
C ILE A 115 -1.49 9.77 9.60
N THR A 116 -0.77 8.92 10.29
CA THR A 116 -1.28 7.95 11.29
C THR A 116 -2.26 8.55 12.32
N PRO A 117 -2.08 9.74 12.89
CA PRO A 117 -3.05 10.32 13.82
C PRO A 117 -4.44 10.54 13.20
N VAL A 118 -4.47 10.96 11.94
CA VAL A 118 -5.71 11.16 11.18
C VAL A 118 -6.38 9.81 10.86
N MET A 119 -5.61 8.80 10.45
CA MET A 119 -6.11 7.45 10.19
C MET A 119 -6.77 6.83 11.43
N LYS A 120 -6.17 7.02 12.61
CA LYS A 120 -6.75 6.61 13.89
C LYS A 120 -8.06 7.35 14.20
N LEU A 121 -8.09 8.66 13.95
CA LEU A 121 -9.27 9.49 14.20
C LEU A 121 -10.49 9.05 13.37
N TRP A 122 -10.27 8.63 12.12
CA TRP A 122 -11.31 8.08 11.25
C TRP A 122 -11.71 6.65 11.57
N GLY A 123 -10.97 5.96 12.45
CA GLY A 123 -11.23 4.58 12.84
C GLY A 123 -10.69 3.53 11.86
N PHE A 124 -9.81 3.90 10.94
CA PHE A 124 -9.21 2.95 9.99
C PHE A 124 -8.27 1.92 10.65
N ARG A 125 -7.85 2.18 11.90
CA ARG A 125 -6.90 1.31 12.62
C ARG A 125 -7.58 0.29 13.53
N ASP A 126 -8.77 0.58 14.02
CA ASP A 126 -9.50 -0.23 15.01
C ASP A 126 -10.90 -0.66 14.53
N GLY A 127 -11.26 -0.28 13.31
CA GLY A 127 -12.57 -0.59 12.73
C GLY A 127 -13.73 0.26 13.28
N ASN A 128 -13.47 1.23 14.16
CA ASN A 128 -14.47 2.14 14.72
C ASN A 128 -14.71 3.34 13.79
N PHE A 129 -15.12 3.06 12.57
CA PHE A 129 -15.30 4.07 11.52
C PHE A 129 -16.26 5.18 11.96
N ARG A 130 -15.80 6.43 11.82
CA ARG A 130 -16.60 7.63 12.08
C ARG A 130 -16.18 8.78 11.16
N VAL A 131 -17.05 9.79 11.06
CA VAL A 131 -16.70 11.07 10.45
C VAL A 131 -16.32 12.03 11.58
N PRO A 132 -15.06 12.47 11.69
CA PRO A 132 -14.66 13.42 12.73
C PRO A 132 -15.18 14.84 12.45
N SER A 133 -15.24 15.69 13.49
CA SER A 133 -15.50 17.11 13.31
C SER A 133 -14.30 17.83 12.70
N SER A 134 -14.54 19.05 12.19
CA SER A 134 -13.46 19.88 11.61
C SER A 134 -12.40 20.24 12.64
N GLU A 135 -12.81 20.44 13.89
CA GLU A 135 -11.93 20.77 15.02
C GLU A 135 -11.03 19.58 15.38
N GLU A 136 -11.62 18.39 15.53
CA GLU A 136 -10.88 17.15 15.79
C GLU A 136 -9.86 16.86 14.65
N LEU A 137 -10.29 17.06 13.41
CA LEU A 137 -9.42 16.86 12.24
C LEU A 137 -8.25 17.84 12.25
N ALA A 138 -8.50 19.12 12.49
CA ALA A 138 -7.46 20.13 12.56
C ALA A 138 -6.42 19.85 13.67
N GLU A 139 -6.88 19.36 14.84
CA GLU A 139 -6.00 18.96 15.93
C GLU A 139 -5.07 17.79 15.56
N GLN A 140 -5.56 16.78 14.82
CA GLN A 140 -4.73 15.66 14.40
C GLN A 140 -3.83 16.00 13.22
N LEU A 141 -4.29 16.84 12.28
CA LEU A 141 -3.48 17.32 11.17
C LEU A 141 -2.26 18.14 11.65
N ALA A 142 -2.38 18.86 12.77
CA ALA A 142 -1.25 19.57 13.36
C ALA A 142 -0.11 18.65 13.83
N LYS A 143 -0.34 17.34 13.92
CA LYS A 143 0.65 16.30 14.28
C LYS A 143 1.25 15.61 13.07
N VAL A 144 0.83 15.98 11.86
CA VAL A 144 1.31 15.40 10.60
C VAL A 144 2.39 16.30 10.04
N ASP A 145 3.61 15.80 9.97
CA ASP A 145 4.77 16.56 9.46
C ASP A 145 5.89 15.61 9.03
N GLY A 146 5.93 15.25 7.76
CA GLY A 146 6.97 14.40 7.17
C GLY A 146 8.39 14.98 7.25
N SER A 147 8.54 16.29 7.49
CA SER A 147 9.85 16.89 7.71
C SER A 147 10.50 16.50 9.03
N LYS A 148 9.74 15.89 9.94
CA LYS A 148 10.20 15.36 11.23
C LYS A 148 10.74 13.93 11.14
N VAL A 149 10.73 13.31 9.97
CA VAL A 149 11.32 11.99 9.71
C VAL A 149 12.75 12.20 9.22
N HIS A 150 13.71 11.88 10.07
CA HIS A 150 15.15 12.04 9.78
C HIS A 150 15.80 10.68 9.56
N MET A 151 16.75 10.63 8.63
CA MET A 151 17.49 9.41 8.30
C MET A 151 18.99 9.70 8.27
N GLU A 152 19.76 8.85 8.97
CA GLU A 152 21.22 8.88 8.95
C GLU A 152 21.75 7.45 8.85
N GLY A 153 22.36 7.10 7.71
CA GLY A 153 22.67 5.72 7.37
C GLY A 153 21.40 4.88 7.33
N ASN A 154 21.31 3.83 8.12
CA ASN A 154 20.11 3.01 8.27
C ASN A 154 19.31 3.32 9.57
N THR A 155 19.63 4.40 10.24
CA THR A 155 18.91 4.86 11.42
C THR A 155 17.83 5.85 11.01
N VAL A 156 16.58 5.58 11.39
CA VAL A 156 15.44 6.49 11.23
C VAL A 156 15.09 7.06 12.60
N THR A 157 14.86 8.38 12.65
CA THR A 157 14.47 9.13 13.85
C THR A 157 13.20 9.89 13.58
N LEU A 158 12.21 9.71 14.45
CA LEU A 158 10.94 10.42 14.44
C LEU A 158 10.98 11.54 15.49
N LEU A 159 11.03 12.79 15.05
CA LEU A 159 11.08 13.94 15.95
C LEU A 159 9.68 14.37 16.38
N ASP A 160 9.59 15.02 17.55
CA ASP A 160 8.38 15.63 18.09
C ASP A 160 7.18 14.68 18.19
N GLY A 161 7.43 13.36 18.26
CA GLY A 161 6.42 12.35 18.43
C GLY A 161 5.56 12.03 17.20
N VAL A 162 6.03 12.39 15.98
CA VAL A 162 5.38 11.92 14.74
C VAL A 162 5.46 10.39 14.65
N THR A 163 4.54 9.77 13.91
CA THR A 163 4.51 8.33 13.66
C THR A 163 4.29 8.04 12.20
N VAL A 164 4.91 7.03 11.66
CA VAL A 164 4.80 6.63 10.25
C VAL A 164 3.97 5.37 10.07
#